data_8acf44c1386101f7f55268057aa995ef
#
_entry.id   8acf44c1386101f7f55268057aa995ef
#
_cell.length_a   1.000
_cell.length_b   1.000
_cell.length_c   1.000
_cell.angle_alpha   90.00
_cell.angle_beta   90.00
_cell.angle_gamma   90.00
#
_symmetry.space_group_name_H-M   'P 1'
#
loop_
_entity.id
_entity.type
_entity.pdbx_description
1 polymer ?
#
loop_
_entity_poly.entity_id
_entity_poly.type
_entity_poly.pdbx_seq_one_letter_code
_entity_poly.pdbx_strand_id
1 'polypeptide(L)'
;TMCPALAKRVKILASQKRLVYLPTGSYYQVLSADVANKHGFNTHGVIFDELHTQPNRRLFDVMTKGSGDARMQPLYFLITTAGDNTNSICWEVHSKAKDILDGRKTDATFYPVIYGTEENDSWTDPKVWKKANPSLGITVGIDKVKAACESAQQNPAEENAFRQLRLNQW
;
A
#
# COMPACT_ATOMS: atom_id res chain seq x y z
N THR A 1 13.64 -10.82 18.38
CA THR A 1 12.27 -11.11 17.84
C THR A 1 11.25 -10.29 18.60
N MET A 2 10.45 -9.49 17.89
CA MET A 2 9.43 -8.61 18.50
C MET A 2 8.26 -9.41 19.13
N CYS A 3 8.03 -10.66 18.70
CA CYS A 3 7.00 -11.53 19.25
C CYS A 3 7.55 -12.92 19.59
N PRO A 4 7.98 -13.16 20.83
CA PRO A 4 8.54 -14.45 21.26
C PRO A 4 7.55 -15.62 21.15
N ALA A 5 6.26 -15.36 21.36
CA ALA A 5 5.22 -16.39 21.25
C ALA A 5 5.05 -16.90 19.80
N LEU A 6 5.11 -16.00 18.82
CA LEU A 6 5.09 -16.39 17.40
C LEU A 6 6.40 -17.09 17.00
N ALA A 7 7.55 -16.60 17.47
CA ALA A 7 8.86 -17.19 17.17
C ALA A 7 8.99 -18.64 17.61
N LYS A 8 8.30 -19.04 18.67
CA LYS A 8 8.24 -20.44 19.15
C LYS A 8 7.41 -21.37 18.25
N ARG A 9 6.51 -20.80 17.44
CA ARG A 9 5.56 -21.55 16.60
C ARG A 9 6.01 -21.68 15.15
N VAL A 10 6.90 -20.81 14.68
CA VAL A 10 7.36 -20.79 13.28
C VAL A 10 8.85 -21.02 13.20
N LYS A 11 9.29 -21.70 12.14
CA LYS A 11 10.71 -21.83 11.78
C LYS A 11 11.10 -20.64 10.92
N ILE A 12 12.12 -19.90 11.34
CA ILE A 12 12.66 -18.74 10.63
C ILE A 12 13.77 -19.21 9.71
N LEU A 13 13.63 -18.99 8.41
CA LEU A 13 14.65 -19.26 7.39
C LEU A 13 15.14 -17.91 6.84
N ALA A 14 16.10 -17.31 7.54
CA ALA A 14 16.55 -15.93 7.27
C ALA A 14 17.10 -15.76 5.85
N SER A 15 17.92 -16.70 5.36
CA SER A 15 18.49 -16.67 4.01
C SER A 15 17.43 -16.71 2.90
N GLN A 16 16.29 -17.33 3.17
CA GLN A 16 15.16 -17.41 2.22
C GLN A 16 14.12 -16.33 2.45
N LYS A 17 14.29 -15.46 3.47
CA LYS A 17 13.28 -14.48 3.92
C LYS A 17 11.91 -15.14 4.14
N ARG A 18 11.89 -16.33 4.79
CA ARG A 18 10.70 -17.17 4.95
C ARG A 18 10.45 -17.52 6.40
N LEU A 19 9.16 -17.50 6.78
CA LEU A 19 8.64 -18.02 8.03
C LEU A 19 7.78 -19.25 7.71
N VAL A 20 8.08 -20.39 8.32
CA VAL A 20 7.38 -21.66 8.04
C VAL A 20 6.62 -22.09 9.28
N TYR A 21 5.36 -22.40 9.14
CA TYR A 21 4.54 -23.05 10.14
C TYR A 21 4.51 -24.55 9.86
N LEU A 22 5.31 -25.30 10.61
CA LEU A 22 5.58 -26.72 10.34
C LEU A 22 4.33 -27.62 10.37
N PRO A 23 3.34 -27.44 11.29
CA PRO A 23 2.19 -28.35 11.36
C PRO A 23 1.37 -28.45 10.08
N THR A 24 1.32 -27.39 9.27
CA THR A 24 0.57 -27.37 8.00
C THR A 24 1.46 -27.24 6.77
N GLY A 25 2.76 -27.03 6.94
CA GLY A 25 3.68 -26.71 5.86
C GLY A 25 3.46 -25.32 5.25
N SER A 26 2.58 -24.50 5.85
CA SER A 26 2.32 -23.15 5.35
C SER A 26 3.52 -22.23 5.58
N TYR A 27 3.72 -21.28 4.70
CA TYR A 27 4.79 -20.32 4.87
C TYR A 27 4.40 -18.91 4.41
N TYR A 28 5.01 -17.93 5.05
CA TYR A 28 5.06 -16.54 4.59
C TYR A 28 6.45 -16.27 4.04
N GLN A 29 6.54 -15.60 2.89
CA GLN A 29 7.82 -15.28 2.25
C GLN A 29 7.79 -13.87 1.69
N VAL A 30 8.86 -13.11 1.92
CA VAL A 30 9.09 -11.84 1.25
C VAL A 30 9.68 -12.13 -0.14
N LEU A 31 9.06 -11.53 -1.17
CA LEU A 31 9.48 -11.67 -2.56
C LEU A 31 10.18 -10.40 -3.04
N SER A 32 11.14 -10.56 -3.94
CA SER A 32 11.69 -9.45 -4.72
C SER A 32 10.72 -9.07 -5.85
N ALA A 33 10.87 -7.87 -6.40
CA ALA A 33 10.07 -7.40 -7.55
C ALA A 33 10.38 -8.14 -8.87
N ASP A 34 11.38 -9.02 -8.88
CA ASP A 34 11.71 -9.85 -10.05
C ASP A 34 10.61 -10.85 -10.37
N VAL A 35 10.09 -10.80 -11.59
CA VAL A 35 8.93 -11.57 -12.06
C VAL A 35 9.33 -12.96 -12.58
N ALA A 36 10.57 -13.11 -13.08
CA ALA A 36 10.97 -14.31 -13.83
C ALA A 36 10.77 -15.63 -13.05
N ASN A 37 10.90 -15.60 -11.73
CA ASN A 37 10.80 -16.76 -10.86
C ASN A 37 9.50 -16.81 -10.01
N LYS A 38 8.47 -16.04 -10.37
CA LYS A 38 7.24 -15.93 -9.56
C LYS A 38 6.03 -16.68 -10.16
N HIS A 39 6.20 -17.23 -11.37
CA HIS A 39 5.18 -18.10 -11.95
C HIS A 39 5.07 -19.43 -11.17
N GLY A 40 3.84 -19.92 -10.98
CA GLY A 40 3.57 -21.19 -10.32
C GLY A 40 3.38 -21.14 -8.79
N PHE A 41 3.37 -19.96 -8.18
CA PHE A 41 2.93 -19.84 -6.78
C PHE A 41 1.44 -20.13 -6.66
N ASN A 42 1.08 -20.94 -5.67
CA ASN A 42 -0.31 -21.14 -5.24
C ASN A 42 -0.54 -20.35 -3.94
N THR A 43 -0.73 -19.04 -4.08
CA THR A 43 -0.83 -18.12 -2.96
C THR A 43 -2.22 -18.12 -2.35
N HIS A 44 -2.30 -18.08 -1.02
CA HIS A 44 -3.55 -17.84 -0.29
C HIS A 44 -3.70 -16.35 0.08
N GLY A 45 -2.60 -15.66 0.30
CA GLY A 45 -2.58 -14.22 0.56
C GLY A 45 -1.37 -13.56 -0.09
N VAL A 46 -1.56 -12.36 -0.62
CA VAL A 46 -0.50 -11.51 -1.18
C VAL A 46 -0.63 -10.13 -0.56
N ILE A 47 0.48 -9.61 -0.05
CA ILE A 47 0.57 -8.23 0.42
C ILE A 47 1.48 -7.49 -0.54
N PHE A 48 0.94 -6.50 -1.22
CA PHE A 48 1.71 -5.52 -1.97
C PHE A 48 1.91 -4.30 -1.09
N ASP A 49 3.13 -4.12 -0.62
CA ASP A 49 3.54 -2.92 0.10
C ASP A 49 4.17 -1.94 -0.88
N GLU A 50 3.84 -0.66 -0.73
CA GLU A 50 4.30 0.42 -1.61
C GLU A 50 4.01 0.14 -3.11
N LEU A 51 2.75 -0.15 -3.44
CA LEU A 51 2.34 -0.51 -4.80
C LEU A 51 2.76 0.54 -5.85
N HIS A 52 2.86 1.82 -5.47
CA HIS A 52 3.29 2.91 -6.35
C HIS A 52 4.74 2.76 -6.86
N THR A 53 5.59 2.00 -6.14
CA THR A 53 6.98 1.77 -6.54
C THR A 53 7.14 0.66 -7.58
N GLN A 54 6.08 -0.05 -7.95
CA GLN A 54 6.16 -1.12 -8.93
C GLN A 54 6.52 -0.56 -10.31
N PRO A 55 7.58 -1.04 -10.95
CA PRO A 55 8.05 -0.50 -12.24
C PRO A 55 7.07 -0.76 -13.38
N ASN A 56 6.24 -1.79 -13.25
CA ASN A 56 5.18 -2.16 -14.20
C ASN A 56 4.19 -3.13 -13.56
N ARG A 57 3.12 -3.47 -14.29
CA ARG A 57 2.05 -4.34 -13.81
C ARG A 57 2.37 -5.85 -13.76
N ARG A 58 3.54 -6.27 -14.27
CA ARG A 58 3.82 -7.71 -14.47
C ARG A 58 3.75 -8.52 -13.18
N LEU A 59 4.40 -8.07 -12.10
CA LEU A 59 4.35 -8.78 -10.82
C LEU A 59 2.93 -8.80 -10.26
N PHE A 60 2.22 -7.68 -10.33
CA PHE A 60 0.83 -7.58 -9.90
C PHE A 60 -0.04 -8.60 -10.64
N ASP A 61 0.04 -8.66 -11.96
CA ASP A 61 -0.75 -9.60 -12.77
C ASP A 61 -0.41 -11.06 -12.46
N VAL A 62 0.88 -11.41 -12.34
CA VAL A 62 1.29 -12.78 -11.99
C VAL A 62 0.75 -13.20 -10.63
N MET A 63 0.80 -12.31 -9.64
CA MET A 63 0.39 -12.63 -8.27
C MET A 63 -1.12 -12.58 -8.05
N THR A 64 -1.87 -11.81 -8.85
CA THR A 64 -3.32 -11.65 -8.67
C THR A 64 -4.15 -12.44 -9.69
N LYS A 65 -3.60 -12.72 -10.88
CA LYS A 65 -4.31 -13.41 -11.97
C LYS A 65 -3.74 -14.80 -12.27
N GLY A 66 -2.47 -15.02 -11.95
CA GLY A 66 -1.77 -16.28 -12.23
C GLY A 66 -1.56 -17.17 -11.00
N SER A 67 -1.98 -16.73 -9.81
CA SER A 67 -1.81 -17.47 -8.57
C SER A 67 -3.10 -17.44 -7.74
N GLY A 68 -3.32 -18.48 -6.95
CA GLY A 68 -4.46 -18.52 -6.05
C GLY A 68 -5.74 -19.16 -6.63
N ASP A 69 -5.78 -19.55 -7.90
CA ASP A 69 -6.95 -20.18 -8.52
C ASP A 69 -7.37 -21.49 -7.83
N ALA A 70 -6.42 -22.19 -7.21
CA ALA A 70 -6.69 -23.38 -6.42
C ALA A 70 -7.14 -23.07 -4.98
N ARG A 71 -7.31 -21.79 -4.63
CA ARG A 71 -7.75 -21.35 -3.31
C ARG A 71 -9.20 -20.90 -3.36
N MET A 72 -9.98 -21.33 -2.39
CA MET A 72 -11.41 -20.94 -2.33
C MET A 72 -11.59 -19.45 -2.00
N GLN A 73 -10.65 -18.85 -1.28
CA GLN A 73 -10.78 -17.47 -0.80
C GLN A 73 -9.39 -16.79 -0.68
N PRO A 74 -8.73 -16.51 -1.81
CA PRO A 74 -7.46 -15.77 -1.79
C PRO A 74 -7.68 -14.32 -1.37
N LEU A 75 -6.71 -13.77 -0.63
CA LEU A 75 -6.72 -12.36 -0.20
C LEU A 75 -5.57 -11.60 -0.83
N TYR A 76 -5.88 -10.48 -1.47
CA TYR A 76 -4.91 -9.52 -1.99
C TYR A 76 -5.02 -8.23 -1.19
N PHE A 77 -3.97 -7.89 -0.44
CA PHE A 77 -3.91 -6.71 0.39
C PHE A 77 -2.92 -5.71 -0.19
N LEU A 78 -3.41 -4.56 -0.63
CA LEU A 78 -2.63 -3.54 -1.32
C LEU A 78 -2.48 -2.33 -0.41
N ILE A 79 -1.24 -1.95 -0.12
CA ILE A 79 -0.92 -0.78 0.72
C ILE A 79 -0.01 0.13 -0.10
N THR A 80 -0.32 1.41 -0.10
CA THR A 80 0.48 2.38 -0.85
C THR A 80 0.20 3.81 -0.41
N THR A 81 1.14 4.68 -0.66
CA THR A 81 0.94 6.13 -0.73
C THR A 81 0.64 6.54 -2.18
N ALA A 82 0.29 7.81 -2.40
CA ALA A 82 0.15 8.36 -3.73
C ALA A 82 1.47 8.27 -4.50
N GLY A 83 1.37 7.94 -5.78
CA GLY A 83 2.48 8.00 -6.72
C GLY A 83 2.48 9.29 -7.53
N ASP A 84 3.39 9.39 -8.48
CA ASP A 84 3.55 10.48 -9.44
C ASP A 84 3.26 10.05 -10.89
N ASN A 85 3.00 8.74 -11.10
CA ASN A 85 2.80 8.16 -12.42
C ASN A 85 1.37 7.68 -12.62
N THR A 86 0.57 8.44 -13.35
CA THR A 86 -0.82 8.12 -13.71
C THR A 86 -0.98 7.00 -14.74
N ASN A 87 0.12 6.47 -15.28
CA ASN A 87 0.12 5.27 -16.15
C ASN A 87 0.53 4.00 -15.38
N SER A 88 0.62 4.05 -14.05
CA SER A 88 1.03 2.93 -13.22
C SER A 88 -0.14 2.02 -12.85
N ILE A 89 0.16 0.77 -12.48
CA ILE A 89 -0.82 -0.14 -11.89
C ILE A 89 -1.42 0.42 -10.59
N CYS A 90 -0.64 1.20 -9.83
CA CYS A 90 -1.12 1.85 -8.62
C CYS A 90 -2.22 2.87 -8.92
N TRP A 91 -2.05 3.68 -9.96
CA TRP A 91 -3.09 4.62 -10.40
C TRP A 91 -4.34 3.91 -10.91
N GLU A 92 -4.21 2.81 -11.67
CA GLU A 92 -5.35 2.01 -12.13
C GLU A 92 -6.18 1.50 -10.95
N VAL A 93 -5.51 0.96 -9.91
CA VAL A 93 -6.15 0.47 -8.68
C VAL A 93 -6.77 1.62 -7.89
N HIS A 94 -6.07 2.75 -7.76
CA HIS A 94 -6.57 3.95 -7.10
C HIS A 94 -7.83 4.49 -7.79
N SER A 95 -7.82 4.59 -9.12
CA SER A 95 -8.97 5.06 -9.91
C SER A 95 -10.19 4.13 -9.74
N LYS A 96 -9.96 2.80 -9.74
CA LYS A 96 -11.01 1.83 -9.41
C LYS A 96 -11.54 2.05 -8.00
N ALA A 97 -10.67 2.28 -7.03
CA ALA A 97 -11.05 2.55 -5.64
C ALA A 97 -11.93 3.79 -5.53
N LYS A 98 -11.55 4.90 -6.18
CA LYS A 98 -12.37 6.13 -6.24
C LYS A 98 -13.71 5.88 -6.90
N ASP A 99 -13.75 5.19 -8.04
CA ASP A 99 -15.01 4.88 -8.74
C ASP A 99 -16.00 4.11 -7.86
N ILE A 100 -15.49 3.19 -7.02
CA ILE A 100 -16.33 2.43 -6.08
C ILE A 100 -16.80 3.29 -4.92
N LEU A 101 -15.92 4.09 -4.31
CA LEU A 101 -16.25 4.98 -3.21
C LEU A 101 -17.27 6.05 -3.62
N ASP A 102 -17.17 6.54 -4.86
CA ASP A 102 -18.10 7.52 -5.46
C ASP A 102 -19.40 6.88 -6.00
N GLY A 103 -19.55 5.55 -5.90
CA GLY A 103 -20.73 4.83 -6.38
C GLY A 103 -20.84 4.71 -7.91
N ARG A 104 -19.76 5.04 -8.64
CA ARG A 104 -19.73 4.89 -10.12
C ARG A 104 -19.53 3.45 -10.56
N LYS A 105 -18.92 2.62 -9.70
CA LYS A 105 -18.73 1.18 -9.92
C LYS A 105 -19.11 0.38 -8.68
N THR A 106 -19.46 -0.89 -8.89
CA THR A 106 -19.74 -1.84 -7.81
C THR A 106 -18.85 -3.06 -7.98
N ASP A 107 -18.17 -3.45 -6.91
CA ASP A 107 -17.39 -4.69 -6.84
C ASP A 107 -17.41 -5.21 -5.39
N ALA A 108 -18.22 -6.24 -5.13
CA ALA A 108 -18.37 -6.84 -3.80
C ALA A 108 -17.10 -7.54 -3.29
N THR A 109 -16.13 -7.78 -4.15
CA THR A 109 -14.85 -8.43 -3.81
C THR A 109 -13.73 -7.44 -3.58
N PHE A 110 -13.97 -6.15 -3.75
CA PHE A 110 -12.98 -5.10 -3.59
C PHE A 110 -13.41 -4.09 -2.52
N TYR A 111 -12.64 -4.00 -1.44
CA TYR A 111 -12.89 -3.09 -0.32
C TYR A 111 -11.87 -1.94 -0.31
N PRO A 112 -12.21 -0.76 -0.85
CA PRO A 112 -11.31 0.37 -0.91
C PRO A 112 -11.37 1.23 0.36
N VAL A 113 -10.19 1.69 0.81
CA VAL A 113 -10.05 2.74 1.82
C VAL A 113 -9.01 3.74 1.32
N ILE A 114 -9.36 5.01 1.25
CA ILE A 114 -8.46 6.10 0.83
C ILE A 114 -8.39 7.15 1.92
N TYR A 115 -7.19 7.43 2.41
CA TYR A 115 -6.86 8.57 3.24
C TYR A 115 -6.01 9.54 2.43
N GLY A 116 -6.59 10.60 1.93
CA GLY A 116 -5.93 11.56 1.07
C GLY A 116 -6.72 12.86 0.96
N THR A 117 -6.17 13.81 0.25
CA THR A 117 -6.82 15.08 -0.05
C THR A 117 -7.11 15.18 -1.55
N GLU A 118 -8.11 15.98 -1.89
CA GLU A 118 -8.45 16.29 -3.28
C GLU A 118 -7.65 17.49 -3.77
N GLU A 119 -7.58 17.66 -5.10
CA GLU A 119 -6.82 18.75 -5.75
C GLU A 119 -7.27 20.14 -5.27
N ASN A 120 -8.57 20.31 -5.04
CA ASN A 120 -9.18 21.58 -4.60
C ASN A 120 -9.11 21.80 -3.08
N ASP A 121 -8.60 20.85 -2.32
CA ASP A 121 -8.43 21.02 -0.87
C ASP A 121 -7.29 22.02 -0.58
N SER A 122 -7.50 22.92 0.39
CA SER A 122 -6.45 23.81 0.85
C SER A 122 -5.36 23.03 1.58
N TRP A 123 -4.23 22.81 0.92
CA TRP A 123 -3.14 22.02 1.47
C TRP A 123 -2.46 22.65 2.71
N THR A 124 -2.71 23.92 2.97
CA THR A 124 -2.18 24.63 4.14
C THR A 124 -3.12 24.59 5.35
N ASP A 125 -4.35 24.07 5.19
CA ASP A 125 -5.33 23.99 6.29
C ASP A 125 -5.09 22.73 7.15
N PRO A 126 -4.81 22.86 8.46
CA PRO A 126 -4.66 21.72 9.36
C PRO A 126 -5.87 20.78 9.42
N LYS A 127 -7.06 21.26 9.13
CA LYS A 127 -8.26 20.41 9.06
C LYS A 127 -8.20 19.45 7.88
N VAL A 128 -7.62 19.90 6.77
CA VAL A 128 -7.41 19.11 5.56
C VAL A 128 -6.36 18.03 5.79
N TRP A 129 -5.29 18.32 6.56
CA TRP A 129 -4.24 17.32 6.85
C TRP A 129 -4.79 16.07 7.54
N LYS A 130 -5.87 16.21 8.31
CA LYS A 130 -6.49 15.08 9.01
C LYS A 130 -7.18 14.09 8.06
N LYS A 131 -7.60 14.53 6.87
CA LYS A 131 -8.16 13.63 5.84
C LYS A 131 -7.14 12.59 5.39
N ALA A 132 -5.89 13.00 5.19
CA ALA A 132 -4.79 12.12 4.78
C ALA A 132 -4.12 11.41 5.97
N ASN A 133 -4.22 11.97 7.17
CA ASN A 133 -3.53 11.49 8.37
C ASN A 133 -4.53 11.25 9.51
N PRO A 134 -5.27 10.14 9.52
CA PRO A 134 -6.26 9.86 10.57
C PRO A 134 -5.65 9.78 11.98
N SER A 135 -4.34 9.46 12.08
CA SER A 135 -3.58 9.44 13.34
C SER A 135 -2.87 10.77 13.68
N LEU A 136 -3.21 11.86 12.97
CA LEU A 136 -2.63 13.18 13.23
C LEU A 136 -2.95 13.64 14.66
N GLY A 137 -1.92 14.00 15.39
CA GLY A 137 -1.99 14.37 16.82
C GLY A 137 -1.88 13.18 17.78
N ILE A 138 -1.80 11.95 17.27
CA ILE A 138 -1.62 10.71 18.05
C ILE A 138 -0.23 10.12 17.75
N THR A 139 -0.04 9.54 16.58
CA THR A 139 1.24 8.96 16.15
C THR A 139 2.01 9.88 15.20
N VAL A 140 1.29 10.70 14.45
CA VAL A 140 1.87 11.74 13.58
C VAL A 140 1.77 13.09 14.29
N GLY A 141 2.92 13.69 14.66
CA GLY A 141 2.95 14.98 15.35
C GLY A 141 2.46 16.12 14.45
N ILE A 142 1.50 16.91 14.93
CA ILE A 142 0.96 18.07 14.20
C ILE A 142 2.08 19.06 13.87
N ASP A 143 2.98 19.31 14.81
CA ASP A 143 4.08 20.27 14.64
C ASP A 143 5.01 19.87 13.48
N LYS A 144 5.22 18.55 13.28
CA LYS A 144 6.04 18.05 12.16
C LYS A 144 5.39 18.32 10.81
N VAL A 145 4.07 18.14 10.72
CA VAL A 145 3.33 18.41 9.48
C VAL A 145 3.27 19.91 9.23
N LYS A 146 3.07 20.71 10.29
CA LYS A 146 3.06 22.17 10.21
C LYS A 146 4.41 22.72 9.73
N ALA A 147 5.51 22.29 10.32
CA ALA A 147 6.85 22.71 9.91
C ALA A 147 7.15 22.34 8.44
N ALA A 148 6.73 21.13 8.01
CA ALA A 148 6.89 20.73 6.61
C ALA A 148 6.01 21.58 5.65
N CYS A 149 4.80 21.96 6.08
CA CYS A 149 3.94 22.86 5.32
C CYS A 149 4.54 24.27 5.21
N GLU A 150 5.05 24.82 6.29
CA GLU A 150 5.71 26.14 6.32
C GLU A 150 6.95 26.16 5.41
N SER A 151 7.75 25.07 5.40
CA SER A 151 8.87 24.92 4.47
C SER A 151 8.41 24.91 3.02
N ALA A 152 7.38 24.14 2.71
CA ALA A 152 6.81 24.05 1.36
C ALA A 152 6.20 25.37 0.87
N GLN A 153 5.63 26.20 1.78
CA GLN A 153 5.14 27.54 1.43
C GLN A 153 6.27 28.50 1.04
N GLN A 154 7.45 28.33 1.64
CA GLN A 154 8.63 29.17 1.36
C GLN A 154 9.42 28.66 0.13
N ASN A 155 9.28 27.38 -0.19
CA ASN A 155 9.99 26.74 -1.30
C ASN A 155 9.01 25.99 -2.22
N PRO A 156 8.58 26.58 -3.35
CA PRO A 156 7.62 25.95 -4.26
C PRO A 156 8.05 24.57 -4.78
N ALA A 157 9.35 24.26 -4.80
CA ALA A 157 9.83 22.94 -5.21
C ALA A 157 9.47 21.84 -4.20
N GLU A 158 9.19 22.20 -2.95
CA GLU A 158 8.78 21.26 -1.89
C GLU A 158 7.26 21.06 -1.81
N GLU A 159 6.46 21.92 -2.46
CA GLU A 159 4.98 21.82 -2.39
C GLU A 159 4.49 20.48 -2.93
N ASN A 160 4.95 20.05 -4.09
CA ASN A 160 4.54 18.77 -4.67
C ASN A 160 4.91 17.59 -3.76
N ALA A 161 6.12 17.62 -3.20
CA ALA A 161 6.56 16.60 -2.25
C ALA A 161 5.70 16.58 -0.97
N PHE A 162 5.34 17.77 -0.45
CA PHE A 162 4.43 17.87 0.71
C PHE A 162 3.06 17.31 0.39
N ARG A 163 2.46 17.70 -0.73
CA ARG A 163 1.14 17.21 -1.17
C ARG A 163 1.15 15.70 -1.35
N GLN A 164 2.14 15.13 -2.02
CA GLN A 164 2.25 13.70 -2.23
C GLN A 164 2.52 12.94 -0.92
N LEU A 165 3.57 13.31 -0.17
CA LEU A 165 4.07 12.51 0.94
C LEU A 165 3.34 12.77 2.26
N ARG A 166 2.70 13.93 2.44
CA ARG A 166 1.98 14.29 3.66
C ARG A 166 0.47 14.28 3.50
N LEU A 167 -0.01 14.57 2.31
CA LEU A 167 -1.45 14.66 2.04
C LEU A 167 -1.96 13.53 1.15
N ASN A 168 -1.08 12.62 0.73
CA ASN A 168 -1.41 11.48 -0.12
C ASN A 168 -2.19 11.90 -1.38
N GLN A 169 -1.82 13.04 -1.94
CA GLN A 169 -2.40 13.63 -3.15
C GLN A 169 -1.63 13.17 -4.38
N TRP A 170 -2.36 12.80 -5.43
CA TRP A 170 -1.81 12.40 -6.73
C TRP A 170 -1.52 13.63 -7.59
#